data_c77dec681b79d12718a9fc42db38e9cf
#
_entry.id   c77dec681b79d12718a9fc42db38e9cf
#
_cell.length_a   1.000
_cell.length_b   1.000
_cell.length_c   1.000
_cell.angle_alpha   90.00
_cell.angle_beta   90.00
_cell.angle_gamma   90.00
#
_symmetry.space_group_name_H-M   'P 1'
#
loop_
_entity.id
_entity.type
_entity.pdbx_description
1 polymer ?
#
loop_
_entity_poly.entity_id
_entity_poly.type
_entity_poly.pdbx_seq_one_letter_code
_entity_poly.pdbx_strand_id
1 'polypeptide(L)'
;MRRSWLYEVFRFILVFGLRLFHKKFRVVGYENLKGSDIPTIVVGNHQNALLDPILCCSVITQQLHWLTRSDVFKPGLVSFILKKVNMLPVYREKDNVADIRDRNEAIFQECYKRLNRGNWISLFPEGTHKGKKALNTPLKKGIGRLIIGTFEANPNLQQIRILPLGLEYSEFFEKDGDFMLRIGKPIVLSKEDYTIANKAIWANELVAEIGTHLQAVMTDIRNDNYYEEYLTIQELIHFVYPHNDWHENVVIYQDMVNGKRFEKPAFLEELKAFNKITTELGFSNQTDFEAKQWRMWNTLRVFMTVPFSLIGKIIFFPISNFTENFVRTKVKDPLFRNSIRITFKIFFSIPYILLLSIIFPFIGINYWIGVLLLIIIGTFEVRARMRFDRFKKIIQHNRDSERRSDDYSIWKTAQNRCVNQLKQICNEQN
;
A
#
# COMPACT_ATOMS: atom_id res chain seq x y z
N MET A 1 -0.39 -17.13 21.89
CA MET A 1 -1.15 -17.99 20.95
C MET A 1 -0.25 -18.51 19.83
N ARG A 2 -0.29 -19.80 19.47
CA ARG A 2 0.54 -20.35 18.39
C ARG A 2 -0.02 -19.88 17.04
N ARG A 3 0.79 -19.16 16.27
CA ARG A 3 0.47 -18.80 14.90
C ARG A 3 0.40 -20.04 14.00
N SER A 4 -0.46 -20.02 12.99
CA SER A 4 -0.45 -21.06 11.98
C SER A 4 0.89 -21.03 11.23
N TRP A 5 1.60 -22.15 11.16
CA TRP A 5 2.86 -22.24 10.40
C TRP A 5 2.67 -21.85 8.93
N LEU A 6 1.52 -22.20 8.37
CA LEU A 6 1.17 -21.86 6.99
C LEU A 6 1.05 -20.33 6.81
N TYR A 7 0.44 -19.64 7.78
CA TYR A 7 0.36 -18.17 7.77
C TYR A 7 1.76 -17.56 7.82
N GLU A 8 2.68 -18.05 8.63
CA GLU A 8 4.05 -17.53 8.71
C GLU A 8 4.84 -17.79 7.43
N VAL A 9 4.68 -18.94 6.79
CA VAL A 9 5.30 -19.23 5.49
C VAL A 9 4.79 -18.26 4.43
N PHE A 10 3.47 -18.08 4.29
CA PHE A 10 2.90 -17.13 3.35
C PHE A 10 3.35 -15.69 3.65
N ARG A 11 3.33 -15.30 4.91
CA ARG A 11 3.80 -13.99 5.35
C ARG A 11 5.27 -13.77 4.98
N PHE A 12 6.15 -14.72 5.26
CA PHE A 12 7.57 -14.65 4.91
C PHE A 12 7.77 -14.48 3.40
N ILE A 13 7.10 -15.29 2.59
CA ILE A 13 7.17 -15.24 1.13
C ILE A 13 6.71 -13.87 0.62
N LEU A 14 5.56 -13.38 1.10
CA LEU A 14 5.01 -12.09 0.68
C LEU A 14 5.89 -10.92 1.11
N VAL A 15 6.39 -10.93 2.36
CA VAL A 15 7.28 -9.88 2.88
C VAL A 15 8.60 -9.85 2.10
N PHE A 16 9.19 -11.01 1.83
CA PHE A 16 10.40 -11.11 1.01
C PHE A 16 10.15 -10.56 -0.40
N GLY A 17 9.05 -10.97 -1.03
CA GLY A 17 8.68 -10.50 -2.36
C GLY A 17 8.41 -8.99 -2.40
N LEU A 18 7.70 -8.43 -1.40
CA LEU A 18 7.49 -7.00 -1.31
C LEU A 18 8.80 -6.22 -1.22
N ARG A 19 9.73 -6.66 -0.35
CA ARG A 19 11.04 -6.04 -0.21
C ARG A 19 11.91 -6.14 -1.47
N LEU A 20 11.62 -7.12 -2.32
CA LEU A 20 12.27 -7.27 -3.61
C LEU A 20 11.76 -6.26 -4.64
N PHE A 21 10.43 -6.06 -4.69
CA PHE A 21 9.76 -5.22 -5.69
C PHE A 21 9.65 -3.74 -5.32
N HIS A 22 9.73 -3.39 -4.03
CA HIS A 22 9.63 -2.00 -3.58
C HIS A 22 10.99 -1.45 -3.13
N LYS A 23 11.26 -0.19 -3.48
CA LYS A 23 12.55 0.46 -3.20
C LYS A 23 12.74 0.71 -1.71
N LYS A 24 11.74 1.31 -1.10
CA LYS A 24 11.78 1.69 0.31
C LYS A 24 10.44 1.36 0.97
N PHE A 25 10.57 0.88 2.20
CA PHE A 25 9.45 0.63 3.08
C PHE A 25 9.75 1.25 4.44
N ARG A 26 8.87 2.11 4.91
CA ARG A 26 9.00 2.71 6.23
C ARG A 26 7.75 2.49 7.06
N VAL A 27 7.97 2.28 8.35
CA VAL A 27 6.92 2.22 9.36
C VAL A 27 7.10 3.38 10.31
N VAL A 28 6.04 4.12 10.56
CA VAL A 28 5.99 5.21 11.53
C VAL A 28 4.98 4.85 12.61
N GLY A 29 5.29 5.14 13.88
CA GLY A 29 4.41 4.83 15.00
C GLY A 29 4.47 3.35 15.44
N TYR A 30 5.61 2.67 15.21
CA TYR A 30 5.79 1.27 15.55
C TYR A 30 5.60 0.99 17.06
N GLU A 31 5.86 1.96 17.90
CA GLU A 31 5.61 1.94 19.36
C GLU A 31 4.14 1.67 19.70
N ASN A 32 3.22 2.08 18.85
CA ASN A 32 1.77 1.87 19.01
C ASN A 32 1.34 0.40 18.85
N LEU A 33 2.23 -0.46 18.33
CA LEU A 33 1.99 -1.92 18.30
C LEU A 33 2.25 -2.60 19.63
N LYS A 34 3.03 -1.96 20.51
CA LYS A 34 3.48 -2.58 21.76
C LYS A 34 2.35 -2.74 22.78
N GLY A 35 2.51 -3.77 23.60
CA GLY A 35 1.99 -3.80 24.96
C GLY A 35 0.50 -4.03 25.08
N SER A 36 -0.13 -4.92 24.30
CA SER A 36 -1.53 -5.15 24.57
C SER A 36 -1.94 -6.62 24.42
N ASP A 37 -2.33 -7.21 25.54
CA ASP A 37 -3.13 -8.42 25.59
C ASP A 37 -4.63 -8.13 25.31
N ILE A 38 -4.98 -6.84 25.09
CA ILE A 38 -6.34 -6.41 24.77
C ILE A 38 -6.70 -6.89 23.35
N PRO A 39 -7.86 -7.52 23.15
CA PRO A 39 -8.37 -7.86 21.83
C PRO A 39 -8.36 -6.63 20.91
N THR A 40 -7.75 -6.77 19.73
CA THR A 40 -7.48 -5.63 18.87
C THR A 40 -8.20 -5.76 17.53
N ILE A 41 -8.86 -4.68 17.13
CA ILE A 41 -9.41 -4.51 15.78
C ILE A 41 -8.52 -3.53 15.04
N VAL A 42 -7.87 -4.01 13.99
CA VAL A 42 -7.02 -3.20 13.12
C VAL A 42 -7.87 -2.62 12.01
N VAL A 43 -7.83 -1.29 11.87
CA VAL A 43 -8.58 -0.57 10.84
C VAL A 43 -7.61 0.20 9.95
N GLY A 44 -7.76 0.11 8.64
CA GLY A 44 -6.89 0.80 7.68
C GLY A 44 -7.68 1.54 6.60
N ASN A 45 -7.06 2.53 5.95
CA ASN A 45 -7.56 3.04 4.68
C ASN A 45 -7.30 2.02 3.56
N HIS A 46 -8.15 2.05 2.51
CA HIS A 46 -8.12 1.05 1.44
C HIS A 46 -7.89 1.71 0.08
N GLN A 47 -6.63 1.78 -0.36
CA GLN A 47 -6.23 2.49 -1.58
C GLN A 47 -5.79 1.54 -2.69
N ASN A 48 -5.12 0.42 -2.36
CA ASN A 48 -4.45 -0.45 -3.33
C ASN A 48 -4.81 -1.94 -3.16
N ALA A 49 -6.09 -2.24 -3.31
CA ALA A 49 -6.61 -3.60 -3.46
C ALA A 49 -5.92 -4.66 -2.57
N LEU A 50 -5.26 -5.66 -3.18
CA LEU A 50 -4.60 -6.76 -2.48
C LEU A 50 -3.30 -6.35 -1.78
N LEU A 51 -2.67 -5.24 -2.19
CA LEU A 51 -1.39 -4.83 -1.62
C LEU A 51 -1.56 -4.33 -0.17
N ASP A 52 -2.67 -3.65 0.14
CA ASP A 52 -2.95 -3.10 1.47
C ASP A 52 -2.90 -4.16 2.58
N PRO A 53 -3.65 -5.28 2.51
CA PRO A 53 -3.56 -6.31 3.55
C PRO A 53 -2.20 -6.98 3.62
N ILE A 54 -1.49 -7.13 2.49
CA ILE A 54 -0.14 -7.72 2.47
C ILE A 54 0.85 -6.81 3.20
N LEU A 55 0.76 -5.49 3.01
CA LEU A 55 1.59 -4.51 3.72
C LEU A 55 1.34 -4.54 5.23
N CYS A 56 0.08 -4.57 5.65
CA CYS A 56 -0.26 -4.71 7.07
C CYS A 56 0.34 -5.99 7.67
N CYS A 57 0.19 -7.14 7.00
CA CYS A 57 0.79 -8.41 7.43
C CYS A 57 2.33 -8.38 7.45
N SER A 58 2.97 -7.51 6.65
CA SER A 58 4.42 -7.40 6.62
C SER A 58 4.99 -6.76 7.88
N VAL A 59 4.22 -5.90 8.54
CA VAL A 59 4.63 -5.11 9.71
C VAL A 59 4.10 -5.71 11.01
N ILE A 60 2.81 -6.04 11.03
CA ILE A 60 2.15 -6.54 12.23
C ILE A 60 2.55 -7.98 12.43
N THR A 61 3.21 -8.24 13.54
CA THR A 61 3.69 -9.59 13.87
C THR A 61 2.59 -10.49 14.39
N GLN A 62 1.51 -9.96 14.94
CA GLN A 62 0.33 -10.71 15.33
C GLN A 62 -0.37 -11.26 14.08
N GLN A 63 -0.94 -12.45 14.21
CA GLN A 63 -1.72 -13.04 13.13
C GLN A 63 -3.01 -12.26 12.94
N LEU A 64 -3.16 -11.63 11.76
CA LEU A 64 -4.35 -10.87 11.40
C LEU A 64 -5.41 -11.80 10.80
N HIS A 65 -6.66 -11.62 11.24
CA HIS A 65 -7.83 -12.29 10.73
C HIS A 65 -8.63 -11.29 9.89
N TRP A 66 -8.54 -11.40 8.56
CA TRP A 66 -9.07 -10.40 7.63
C TRP A 66 -10.54 -10.62 7.31
N LEU A 67 -11.33 -9.57 7.47
CA LEU A 67 -12.66 -9.49 6.85
C LEU A 67 -12.50 -9.11 5.37
N THR A 68 -12.85 -10.02 4.48
CA THR A 68 -12.61 -9.91 3.05
C THR A 68 -13.90 -10.21 2.27
N ARG A 69 -14.07 -9.56 1.11
CA ARG A 69 -15.24 -9.75 0.25
C ARG A 69 -15.45 -11.23 -0.13
N SER A 70 -16.70 -11.68 -0.08
CA SER A 70 -17.08 -13.09 -0.27
C SER A 70 -16.78 -13.62 -1.68
N ASP A 71 -16.82 -12.77 -2.71
CA ASP A 71 -16.62 -13.16 -4.10
C ASP A 71 -15.20 -13.66 -4.45
N VAL A 72 -14.21 -13.43 -3.56
CA VAL A 72 -12.87 -14.02 -3.72
C VAL A 72 -12.80 -15.47 -3.22
N PHE A 73 -13.79 -15.94 -2.45
CA PHE A 73 -13.88 -17.31 -1.92
C PHE A 73 -14.57 -18.28 -2.88
N LYS A 74 -14.27 -18.17 -4.18
CA LYS A 74 -14.78 -19.16 -5.16
C LYS A 74 -14.31 -20.56 -4.79
N PRO A 75 -15.16 -21.58 -4.98
CA PRO A 75 -14.79 -22.97 -4.70
C PRO A 75 -13.45 -23.36 -5.34
N GLY A 76 -12.63 -24.11 -4.59
CA GLY A 76 -11.33 -24.60 -5.06
C GLY A 76 -10.17 -24.22 -4.14
N LEU A 77 -8.95 -24.41 -4.64
CA LEU A 77 -7.69 -24.22 -3.90
C LEU A 77 -7.55 -22.82 -3.29
N VAL A 78 -7.97 -21.77 -4.00
CA VAL A 78 -7.89 -20.39 -3.53
C VAL A 78 -8.73 -20.19 -2.26
N SER A 79 -9.98 -20.64 -2.27
CA SER A 79 -10.86 -20.56 -1.07
C SER A 79 -10.31 -21.34 0.11
N PHE A 80 -9.75 -22.52 -0.15
CA PHE A 80 -9.09 -23.32 0.89
C PHE A 80 -7.92 -22.57 1.52
N ILE A 81 -7.03 -22.00 0.71
CA ILE A 81 -5.87 -21.21 1.17
C ILE A 81 -6.35 -20.00 1.98
N LEU A 82 -7.29 -19.20 1.45
CA LEU A 82 -7.78 -18.00 2.13
C LEU A 82 -8.34 -18.31 3.52
N LYS A 83 -9.11 -19.40 3.66
CA LYS A 83 -9.61 -19.87 4.96
C LYS A 83 -8.46 -20.30 5.89
N LYS A 84 -7.45 -20.99 5.37
CA LYS A 84 -6.29 -21.44 6.15
C LYS A 84 -5.39 -20.29 6.62
N VAL A 85 -5.37 -19.17 5.91
CA VAL A 85 -4.69 -17.93 6.35
C VAL A 85 -5.64 -16.99 7.12
N ASN A 86 -6.76 -17.54 7.64
CA ASN A 86 -7.72 -16.85 8.52
C ASN A 86 -8.48 -15.67 7.90
N MET A 87 -8.69 -15.69 6.61
CA MET A 87 -9.62 -14.75 5.98
C MET A 87 -11.07 -15.19 6.18
N LEU A 88 -11.95 -14.22 6.47
CA LEU A 88 -13.36 -14.39 6.71
C LEU A 88 -14.17 -13.68 5.62
N PRO A 89 -15.14 -14.35 4.96
CA PRO A 89 -15.92 -13.75 3.89
C PRO A 89 -16.98 -12.79 4.44
N VAL A 90 -17.06 -11.58 3.90
CA VAL A 90 -18.16 -10.64 4.12
C VAL A 90 -19.01 -10.56 2.86
N TYR A 91 -20.31 -10.81 3.00
CA TYR A 91 -21.27 -10.81 1.92
C TYR A 91 -21.90 -9.42 1.75
N ARG A 92 -22.01 -8.96 0.51
CA ARG A 92 -22.57 -7.65 0.13
C ARG A 92 -23.80 -7.86 -0.74
N GLU A 93 -24.72 -6.90 -0.76
CA GLU A 93 -25.94 -6.94 -1.58
C GLU A 93 -25.66 -7.30 -3.06
N LYS A 94 -24.57 -6.72 -3.61
CA LYS A 94 -24.15 -7.00 -5.00
C LYS A 94 -23.59 -8.41 -5.24
N ASP A 95 -23.37 -9.19 -4.20
CA ASP A 95 -22.87 -10.58 -4.35
C ASP A 95 -23.99 -11.55 -4.74
N ASN A 96 -25.27 -11.09 -4.78
CA ASN A 96 -26.47 -11.85 -5.18
C ASN A 96 -26.60 -13.22 -4.48
N VAL A 97 -26.32 -13.25 -3.20
CA VAL A 97 -26.38 -14.47 -2.38
C VAL A 97 -27.64 -14.42 -1.51
N ALA A 98 -28.34 -15.53 -1.40
CA ALA A 98 -29.44 -15.63 -0.45
C ALA A 98 -28.98 -15.51 1.01
N ASP A 99 -29.83 -15.00 1.90
CA ASP A 99 -29.62 -14.95 3.34
C ASP A 99 -28.36 -14.19 3.77
N ILE A 100 -28.05 -13.08 3.07
CA ILE A 100 -26.86 -12.25 3.33
C ILE A 100 -26.75 -11.85 4.80
N ARG A 101 -27.88 -11.53 5.44
CA ARG A 101 -27.91 -11.10 6.84
C ARG A 101 -27.46 -12.23 7.75
N ASP A 102 -27.99 -13.43 7.60
CA ASP A 102 -27.70 -14.57 8.44
C ASP A 102 -26.26 -15.07 8.23
N ARG A 103 -25.80 -15.06 6.98
CA ARG A 103 -24.41 -15.38 6.65
C ARG A 103 -23.43 -14.41 7.30
N ASN A 104 -23.69 -13.10 7.22
CA ASN A 104 -22.85 -12.11 7.86
C ASN A 104 -22.92 -12.19 9.38
N GLU A 105 -24.10 -12.52 9.95
CA GLU A 105 -24.22 -12.77 11.39
C GLU A 105 -23.33 -13.93 11.83
N ALA A 106 -23.32 -15.05 11.12
CA ALA A 106 -22.45 -16.18 11.41
C ALA A 106 -20.95 -15.80 11.38
N ILE A 107 -20.55 -14.91 10.44
CA ILE A 107 -19.19 -14.37 10.37
C ILE A 107 -18.87 -13.47 11.56
N PHE A 108 -19.80 -12.60 11.97
CA PHE A 108 -19.61 -11.75 13.14
C PHE A 108 -19.50 -12.60 14.42
N GLN A 109 -20.30 -13.62 14.57
CA GLN A 109 -20.18 -14.57 15.71
C GLN A 109 -18.79 -15.24 15.74
N GLU A 110 -18.23 -15.58 14.59
CA GLU A 110 -16.85 -16.09 14.50
C GLU A 110 -15.83 -15.03 14.90
N CYS A 111 -16.03 -13.77 14.50
CA CYS A 111 -15.17 -12.64 14.89
C CYS A 111 -15.20 -12.43 16.42
N TYR A 112 -16.39 -12.47 17.04
CA TYR A 112 -16.54 -12.32 18.49
C TYR A 112 -15.75 -13.41 19.25
N LYS A 113 -15.86 -14.68 18.81
CA LYS A 113 -15.10 -15.80 19.37
C LYS A 113 -13.60 -15.59 19.21
N ARG A 114 -13.15 -15.07 18.07
CA ARG A 114 -11.72 -14.83 17.82
C ARG A 114 -11.18 -13.70 18.69
N LEU A 115 -11.89 -12.57 18.79
CA LEU A 115 -11.52 -11.47 19.67
C LEU A 115 -11.47 -11.91 21.13
N ASN A 116 -12.44 -12.70 21.59
CA ASN A 116 -12.43 -13.27 22.95
C ASN A 116 -11.21 -14.17 23.25
N ARG A 117 -10.63 -14.77 22.22
CA ARG A 117 -9.38 -15.55 22.32
C ARG A 117 -8.11 -14.70 22.20
N GLY A 118 -8.24 -13.38 22.16
CA GLY A 118 -7.13 -12.44 21.99
C GLY A 118 -6.57 -12.38 20.57
N ASN A 119 -7.29 -12.89 19.55
CA ASN A 119 -6.89 -12.72 18.16
C ASN A 119 -7.18 -11.30 17.68
N TRP A 120 -6.44 -10.88 16.67
CA TRP A 120 -6.62 -9.58 16.04
C TRP A 120 -7.47 -9.70 14.77
N ILE A 121 -8.56 -8.94 14.70
CA ILE A 121 -9.38 -8.82 13.50
C ILE A 121 -8.90 -7.61 12.71
N SER A 122 -8.86 -7.72 11.39
CA SER A 122 -8.48 -6.61 10.52
C SER A 122 -9.51 -6.39 9.42
N LEU A 123 -9.80 -5.11 9.15
CA LEU A 123 -10.74 -4.71 8.12
C LEU A 123 -10.43 -3.32 7.58
N PHE A 124 -10.97 -3.05 6.39
CA PHE A 124 -10.99 -1.73 5.78
C PHE A 124 -12.42 -1.18 5.82
N PRO A 125 -12.72 -0.23 6.73
CA PRO A 125 -14.10 0.24 6.96
C PRO A 125 -14.66 1.03 5.78
N GLU A 126 -13.85 1.40 4.81
CA GLU A 126 -14.28 2.01 3.54
C GLU A 126 -15.14 1.04 2.68
N GLY A 127 -14.92 -0.26 2.82
CA GLY A 127 -15.63 -1.32 2.10
C GLY A 127 -15.33 -1.42 0.60
N THR A 128 -14.54 -0.52 0.05
CA THR A 128 -14.03 -0.52 -1.32
C THR A 128 -12.75 0.31 -1.42
N HIS A 129 -11.93 0.02 -2.40
CA HIS A 129 -10.76 0.82 -2.75
C HIS A 129 -11.08 1.75 -3.93
N LYS A 130 -10.50 2.93 -3.97
CA LYS A 130 -10.71 3.91 -5.06
C LYS A 130 -9.43 4.35 -5.76
N GLY A 131 -8.23 4.00 -5.24
CA GLY A 131 -6.96 4.49 -5.78
C GLY A 131 -6.82 6.01 -5.68
N LYS A 132 -7.41 6.61 -4.64
CA LYS A 132 -7.33 8.03 -4.34
C LYS A 132 -6.73 8.23 -2.95
N LYS A 133 -5.96 9.31 -2.78
CA LYS A 133 -5.45 9.76 -1.47
C LYS A 133 -6.52 10.55 -0.72
N ALA A 134 -7.63 9.89 -0.47
CA ALA A 134 -8.77 10.42 0.28
C ALA A 134 -9.48 9.28 0.98
N LEU A 135 -9.89 9.49 2.22
CA LEU A 135 -10.70 8.51 2.95
C LEU A 135 -12.10 8.44 2.33
N ASN A 136 -12.51 7.24 1.93
CA ASN A 136 -13.82 7.03 1.34
C ASN A 136 -14.91 7.04 2.43
N THR A 137 -15.63 8.12 2.53
CA THR A 137 -16.72 8.31 3.50
C THR A 137 -18.09 8.26 2.82
N PRO A 138 -19.16 7.88 3.56
CA PRO A 138 -19.16 7.45 4.97
C PRO A 138 -18.58 6.05 5.17
N LEU A 139 -17.88 5.83 6.27
CA LEU A 139 -17.38 4.51 6.65
C LEU A 139 -18.53 3.54 6.89
N LYS A 140 -18.27 2.25 6.64
CA LYS A 140 -19.29 1.21 6.81
C LYS A 140 -19.56 0.95 8.29
N LYS A 141 -20.85 0.99 8.68
CA LYS A 141 -21.32 0.79 10.06
C LYS A 141 -21.04 -0.62 10.63
N GLY A 142 -20.58 -1.54 9.81
CA GLY A 142 -20.24 -2.90 10.23
C GLY A 142 -19.19 -2.98 11.33
N ILE A 143 -18.28 -1.98 11.41
CA ILE A 143 -17.28 -1.94 12.49
C ILE A 143 -17.93 -1.63 13.85
N GLY A 144 -18.85 -0.69 13.93
CA GLY A 144 -19.58 -0.40 15.17
C GLY A 144 -20.37 -1.63 15.64
N ARG A 145 -21.05 -2.33 14.70
CA ARG A 145 -21.74 -3.59 15.01
C ARG A 145 -20.79 -4.68 15.51
N LEU A 146 -19.60 -4.80 14.92
CA LEU A 146 -18.59 -5.77 15.35
C LEU A 146 -18.16 -5.52 16.81
N ILE A 147 -17.93 -4.26 17.17
CA ILE A 147 -17.48 -3.87 18.51
C ILE A 147 -18.58 -4.13 19.54
N ILE A 148 -19.79 -3.64 19.27
CA ILE A 148 -20.96 -3.86 20.11
C ILE A 148 -21.19 -5.36 20.36
N GLY A 149 -21.30 -6.13 19.28
CA GLY A 149 -21.54 -7.56 19.38
C GLY A 149 -20.41 -8.32 20.08
N THR A 150 -19.17 -7.81 20.03
CA THR A 150 -18.05 -8.41 20.78
C THR A 150 -18.23 -8.21 22.28
N PHE A 151 -18.64 -7.05 22.76
CA PHE A 151 -18.93 -6.81 24.17
C PHE A 151 -20.15 -7.59 24.65
N GLU A 152 -21.18 -7.72 23.82
CA GLU A 152 -22.40 -8.49 24.14
C GLU A 152 -22.12 -9.99 24.24
N ALA A 153 -21.37 -10.53 23.28
CA ALA A 153 -21.03 -11.95 23.23
C ALA A 153 -20.01 -12.38 24.31
N ASN A 154 -19.28 -11.42 24.90
CA ASN A 154 -18.20 -11.69 25.86
C ASN A 154 -18.39 -10.88 27.15
N PRO A 155 -19.21 -11.39 28.10
CA PRO A 155 -19.53 -10.63 29.34
C PRO A 155 -18.31 -10.23 30.18
N ASN A 156 -17.24 -11.03 30.12
CA ASN A 156 -16.02 -10.79 30.89
C ASN A 156 -15.01 -9.86 30.19
N LEU A 157 -15.26 -9.50 28.92
CA LEU A 157 -14.40 -8.61 28.18
C LEU A 157 -14.60 -7.18 28.65
N GLN A 158 -13.55 -6.56 29.20
CA GLN A 158 -13.61 -5.21 29.73
C GLN A 158 -13.22 -4.14 28.69
N GLN A 159 -12.31 -4.49 27.78
CA GLN A 159 -11.75 -3.53 26.84
C GLN A 159 -11.56 -4.12 25.45
N ILE A 160 -11.72 -3.29 24.42
CA ILE A 160 -11.35 -3.55 23.03
C ILE A 160 -10.45 -2.41 22.57
N ARG A 161 -9.37 -2.75 21.86
CA ARG A 161 -8.45 -1.83 21.26
C ARG A 161 -8.71 -1.70 19.75
N ILE A 162 -8.82 -0.49 19.24
CA ILE A 162 -8.87 -0.18 17.82
C ILE A 162 -7.52 0.42 17.44
N LEU A 163 -6.87 -0.14 16.41
CA LEU A 163 -5.57 0.31 15.94
C LEU A 163 -5.70 0.88 14.53
N PRO A 164 -5.66 2.22 14.35
CA PRO A 164 -5.74 2.84 13.04
C PRO A 164 -4.41 2.71 12.28
N LEU A 165 -4.48 2.36 11.01
CA LEU A 165 -3.34 2.24 10.09
C LEU A 165 -3.55 3.16 8.88
N GLY A 166 -2.56 3.98 8.59
CA GLY A 166 -2.47 4.76 7.36
C GLY A 166 -1.52 4.10 6.36
N LEU A 167 -2.03 3.78 5.19
CA LEU A 167 -1.27 3.24 4.07
C LEU A 167 -1.02 4.37 3.07
N GLU A 168 0.22 4.56 2.68
CA GLU A 168 0.62 5.59 1.73
C GLU A 168 1.54 5.00 0.65
N TYR A 169 1.29 5.37 -0.59
CA TYR A 169 2.01 4.92 -1.77
C TYR A 169 2.55 6.13 -2.53
N SER A 170 3.79 6.04 -3.05
CA SER A 170 4.28 7.03 -4.01
C SER A 170 3.50 6.94 -5.32
N GLU A 171 3.21 5.71 -5.74
CA GLU A 171 2.48 5.41 -6.97
C GLU A 171 1.54 4.22 -6.78
N PHE A 172 0.29 4.32 -7.25
CA PHE A 172 -0.67 3.22 -7.19
C PHE A 172 -0.48 2.20 -8.30
N PHE A 173 -0.04 2.66 -9.46
CA PHE A 173 -0.03 1.86 -10.70
C PHE A 173 1.36 1.39 -11.10
N GLU A 174 2.42 1.99 -10.59
CA GLU A 174 3.79 1.59 -10.90
C GLU A 174 4.25 0.36 -10.08
N LYS A 175 5.21 -0.37 -10.64
CA LYS A 175 5.66 -1.66 -10.08
C LYS A 175 6.66 -1.50 -8.93
N ASP A 176 7.27 -0.32 -8.80
CA ASP A 176 8.45 -0.07 -7.97
C ASP A 176 8.32 1.17 -7.08
N GLY A 177 7.09 1.56 -6.75
CA GLY A 177 6.81 2.66 -5.85
C GLY A 177 7.32 2.42 -4.43
N ASP A 178 7.58 3.51 -3.72
CA ASP A 178 7.83 3.49 -2.29
C ASP A 178 6.49 3.43 -1.54
N PHE A 179 6.48 2.87 -0.34
CA PHE A 179 5.30 2.88 0.50
C PHE A 179 5.63 3.06 1.99
N MET A 180 4.66 3.60 2.70
CA MET A 180 4.75 3.85 4.13
C MET A 180 3.52 3.29 4.83
N LEU A 181 3.74 2.70 6.00
CA LEU A 181 2.69 2.35 6.94
C LEU A 181 2.83 3.25 8.18
N ARG A 182 1.79 4.04 8.46
CA ARG A 182 1.71 4.87 9.66
C ARG A 182 0.74 4.23 10.65
N ILE A 183 1.22 3.92 11.84
CA ILE A 183 0.43 3.29 12.90
C ILE A 183 0.01 4.38 13.86
N GLY A 184 -1.28 4.64 13.90
CA GLY A 184 -1.85 5.68 14.75
C GLY A 184 -1.92 5.28 16.22
N LYS A 185 -2.19 6.27 17.07
CA LYS A 185 -2.48 6.01 18.48
C LYS A 185 -3.71 5.12 18.59
N PRO A 186 -3.66 4.04 19.39
CA PRO A 186 -4.81 3.16 19.57
C PRO A 186 -5.93 3.85 20.34
N ILE A 187 -7.15 3.55 19.94
CA ILE A 187 -8.36 3.90 20.70
C ILE A 187 -8.67 2.70 21.60
N VAL A 188 -8.74 2.90 22.88
CA VAL A 188 -9.11 1.85 23.83
C VAL A 188 -10.53 2.13 24.32
N LEU A 189 -11.44 1.25 23.99
CA LEU A 189 -12.85 1.32 24.37
C LEU A 189 -13.06 0.45 25.59
N SER A 190 -13.68 0.99 26.64
CA SER A 190 -14.10 0.21 27.80
C SER A 190 -15.55 -0.25 27.66
N LYS A 191 -15.91 -1.30 28.34
CA LYS A 191 -17.29 -1.81 28.38
C LYS A 191 -18.25 -0.80 29.03
N GLU A 192 -17.74 0.01 29.94
CA GLU A 192 -18.50 1.06 30.62
C GLU A 192 -18.97 2.14 29.64
N ASP A 193 -18.10 2.53 28.69
CA ASP A 193 -18.43 3.51 27.65
C ASP A 193 -19.60 3.04 26.77
N TYR A 194 -19.75 1.71 26.63
CA TYR A 194 -20.78 1.07 25.80
C TYR A 194 -22.14 0.90 26.51
N THR A 195 -22.18 0.88 27.83
CA THR A 195 -23.42 0.59 28.60
C THR A 195 -24.45 1.71 28.51
N ILE A 196 -24.16 2.77 27.77
CA ILE A 196 -24.98 3.96 27.60
C ILE A 196 -26.21 3.70 26.70
N ALA A 197 -27.31 4.39 27.00
CA ALA A 197 -28.69 4.12 26.62
C ALA A 197 -29.05 4.00 25.15
N ASN A 198 -28.15 4.38 24.20
CA ASN A 198 -28.44 4.33 22.76
C ASN A 198 -27.29 3.78 21.94
N LYS A 199 -27.27 2.45 21.75
CA LYS A 199 -26.27 1.71 20.99
C LYS A 199 -26.06 2.21 19.55
N ALA A 200 -27.11 2.67 18.90
CA ALA A 200 -27.04 3.11 17.51
C ALA A 200 -26.35 4.48 17.39
N ILE A 201 -26.58 5.39 18.33
CA ILE A 201 -25.91 6.68 18.39
C ILE A 201 -24.44 6.48 18.69
N TRP A 202 -24.12 5.72 19.75
CA TRP A 202 -22.75 5.39 20.12
C TRP A 202 -21.95 4.74 18.97
N ALA A 203 -22.57 3.79 18.25
CA ALA A 203 -21.93 3.16 17.10
C ALA A 203 -21.61 4.16 15.96
N ASN A 204 -22.48 5.14 15.72
CA ASN A 204 -22.24 6.16 14.70
C ASN A 204 -21.13 7.13 15.15
N GLU A 205 -21.12 7.56 16.39
CA GLU A 205 -20.06 8.41 16.97
C GLU A 205 -18.71 7.71 16.92
N LEU A 206 -18.66 6.45 17.32
CA LEU A 206 -17.44 5.63 17.22
C LEU A 206 -16.92 5.49 15.80
N VAL A 207 -17.81 5.26 14.82
CA VAL A 207 -17.41 5.19 13.39
C VAL A 207 -16.86 6.54 12.92
N ALA A 208 -17.42 7.66 13.38
CA ALA A 208 -16.89 8.99 13.07
C ALA A 208 -15.52 9.21 13.72
N GLU A 209 -15.34 8.82 14.97
CA GLU A 209 -14.07 8.89 15.70
C GLU A 209 -12.98 8.06 15.00
N ILE A 210 -13.30 6.83 14.61
CA ILE A 210 -12.39 5.98 13.80
C ILE A 210 -12.00 6.70 12.51
N GLY A 211 -12.95 7.36 11.85
CA GLY A 211 -12.70 8.17 10.65
C GLY A 211 -11.66 9.26 10.90
N THR A 212 -11.81 10.01 11.99
CA THR A 212 -10.86 11.06 12.40
C THR A 212 -9.47 10.51 12.67
N HIS A 213 -9.37 9.37 13.36
CA HIS A 213 -8.09 8.71 13.62
C HIS A 213 -7.42 8.16 12.35
N LEU A 214 -8.21 7.67 11.37
CA LEU A 214 -7.68 7.26 10.06
C LEU A 214 -7.16 8.46 9.27
N GLN A 215 -7.90 9.58 9.25
CA GLN A 215 -7.45 10.82 8.60
C GLN A 215 -6.13 11.33 9.17
N ALA A 216 -5.92 11.22 10.47
CA ALA A 216 -4.67 11.64 11.10
C ALA A 216 -3.43 10.84 10.68
N VAL A 217 -3.60 9.63 10.15
CA VAL A 217 -2.48 8.74 9.76
C VAL A 217 -2.32 8.54 8.26
N MET A 218 -3.19 9.11 7.44
CA MET A 218 -3.16 9.03 5.98
C MET A 218 -3.21 10.41 5.33
N THR A 219 -2.82 10.50 4.07
CA THR A 219 -3.13 11.67 3.25
C THR A 219 -4.63 11.69 2.93
N ASP A 220 -5.34 12.75 3.32
CA ASP A 220 -6.78 12.86 3.11
C ASP A 220 -7.14 14.14 2.33
N ILE A 221 -7.00 14.06 1.00
CA ILE A 221 -7.32 15.15 0.08
C ILE A 221 -8.84 15.23 -0.08
N ARG A 222 -9.48 16.25 0.51
CA ARG A 222 -10.94 16.45 0.49
C ARG A 222 -11.41 17.36 -0.63
N ASN A 223 -10.51 18.12 -1.24
CA ASN A 223 -10.85 19.06 -2.29
C ASN A 223 -10.79 18.36 -3.66
N ASP A 224 -11.93 17.84 -4.11
CA ASP A 224 -12.00 17.16 -5.43
C ASP A 224 -11.70 18.10 -6.60
N ASN A 225 -11.96 19.42 -6.46
CA ASN A 225 -11.72 20.41 -7.54
C ASN A 225 -10.23 20.66 -7.81
N TYR A 226 -9.38 20.41 -6.80
CA TYR A 226 -7.92 20.61 -6.87
C TYR A 226 -7.15 19.35 -6.49
N TYR A 227 -7.76 18.18 -6.71
CA TYR A 227 -7.14 16.91 -6.33
C TYR A 227 -5.77 16.69 -6.99
N GLU A 228 -5.67 16.99 -8.30
CA GLU A 228 -4.42 16.86 -9.06
C GLU A 228 -3.36 17.87 -8.59
N GLU A 229 -3.77 19.08 -8.21
CA GLU A 229 -2.88 20.12 -7.67
C GLU A 229 -2.28 19.66 -6.32
N TYR A 230 -3.06 19.01 -5.48
CA TYR A 230 -2.55 18.41 -4.24
C TYR A 230 -1.56 17.27 -4.52
N LEU A 231 -1.76 16.44 -5.55
CA LEU A 231 -0.78 15.44 -5.95
C LEU A 231 0.51 16.10 -6.45
N THR A 232 0.39 17.18 -7.20
CA THR A 232 1.55 17.98 -7.67
C THR A 232 2.32 18.57 -6.50
N ILE A 233 1.67 19.09 -5.45
CA ILE A 233 2.35 19.55 -4.24
C ILE A 233 3.19 18.43 -3.64
N GLN A 234 2.68 17.19 -3.58
CA GLN A 234 3.43 16.05 -3.06
C GLN A 234 4.71 15.76 -3.87
N GLU A 235 4.68 15.97 -5.18
CA GLU A 235 5.89 15.86 -6.01
C GLU A 235 6.85 17.03 -5.77
N LEU A 236 6.32 18.26 -5.68
CA LEU A 236 7.12 19.48 -5.54
C LEU A 236 7.78 19.61 -4.16
N ILE A 237 7.25 18.99 -3.12
CA ILE A 237 7.81 19.08 -1.77
C ILE A 237 9.25 18.56 -1.68
N HIS A 238 9.64 17.65 -2.59
CA HIS A 238 11.01 17.17 -2.72
C HIS A 238 12.02 18.27 -3.13
N PHE A 239 11.55 19.30 -3.84
CA PHE A 239 12.39 20.45 -4.19
C PHE A 239 12.47 21.47 -3.04
N VAL A 240 11.54 21.43 -2.10
CA VAL A 240 11.56 22.23 -0.87
C VAL A 240 12.53 21.62 0.13
N TYR A 241 12.46 20.31 0.32
CA TYR A 241 13.27 19.53 1.25
C TYR A 241 14.12 18.47 0.52
N PRO A 242 15.15 18.88 -0.25
CA PRO A 242 15.88 17.97 -1.14
C PRO A 242 16.77 16.96 -0.41
N HIS A 243 17.06 17.18 0.87
CA HIS A 243 17.88 16.29 1.71
C HIS A 243 17.05 15.22 2.42
N ASN A 244 15.74 15.43 2.54
CA ASN A 244 14.84 14.46 3.14
C ASN A 244 14.63 13.26 2.21
N ASP A 245 14.39 12.10 2.80
CA ASP A 245 13.91 10.97 2.01
C ASP A 245 12.41 11.13 1.66
N TRP A 246 11.91 10.25 0.78
CA TRP A 246 10.51 10.29 0.35
C TRP A 246 9.53 10.23 1.54
N HIS A 247 9.82 9.39 2.54
CA HIS A 247 8.94 9.17 3.68
C HIS A 247 8.85 10.40 4.59
N GLU A 248 9.98 11.08 4.81
CA GLU A 248 10.01 12.32 5.60
C GLU A 248 9.18 13.41 4.92
N ASN A 249 9.34 13.55 3.61
CA ASN A 249 8.55 14.50 2.84
C ASN A 249 7.06 14.16 2.84
N VAL A 250 6.72 12.86 2.79
CA VAL A 250 5.31 12.43 2.88
C VAL A 250 4.70 12.75 4.23
N VAL A 251 5.41 12.60 5.33
CA VAL A 251 4.90 12.97 6.66
C VAL A 251 4.62 14.47 6.73
N ILE A 252 5.57 15.30 6.28
CA ILE A 252 5.39 16.76 6.21
C ILE A 252 4.17 17.10 5.35
N TYR A 253 4.07 16.50 4.17
CA TYR A 253 2.96 16.72 3.27
C TYR A 253 1.61 16.34 3.88
N GLN A 254 1.51 15.17 4.51
CA GLN A 254 0.29 14.70 5.19
C GLN A 254 -0.15 15.68 6.28
N ASP A 255 0.78 16.13 7.12
CA ASP A 255 0.46 17.04 8.21
C ASP A 255 -0.02 18.40 7.67
N MET A 256 0.53 18.87 6.55
CA MET A 256 0.11 20.12 5.90
C MET A 256 -1.26 19.97 5.20
N VAL A 257 -1.54 18.85 4.52
CA VAL A 257 -2.84 18.57 3.90
C VAL A 257 -3.92 18.47 4.97
N ASN A 258 -3.68 17.68 5.99
CA ASN A 258 -4.66 17.47 7.07
C ASN A 258 -4.87 18.75 7.90
N GLY A 259 -3.84 19.60 8.03
CA GLY A 259 -3.91 20.94 8.62
C GLY A 259 -4.49 22.03 7.70
N LYS A 260 -4.95 21.68 6.48
CA LYS A 260 -5.55 22.59 5.48
C LYS A 260 -4.66 23.75 5.05
N ARG A 261 -3.34 23.59 5.14
CA ARG A 261 -2.37 24.68 4.88
C ARG A 261 -2.25 25.06 3.42
N PHE A 262 -2.67 24.18 2.52
CA PHE A 262 -2.67 24.41 1.07
C PHE A 262 -3.98 25.02 0.56
N GLU A 263 -4.96 25.33 1.43
CA GLU A 263 -6.21 25.99 1.05
C GLU A 263 -5.97 27.48 0.74
N LYS A 264 -5.07 27.78 -0.23
CA LYS A 264 -4.75 29.11 -0.74
C LYS A 264 -5.16 29.20 -2.20
N PRO A 265 -6.30 29.80 -2.56
CA PRO A 265 -6.87 29.75 -3.92
C PRO A 265 -5.90 30.19 -5.00
N ALA A 266 -5.16 31.30 -4.79
CA ALA A 266 -4.19 31.81 -5.77
C ALA A 266 -3.07 30.81 -6.07
N PHE A 267 -2.58 30.11 -5.06
CA PHE A 267 -1.56 29.05 -5.22
C PHE A 267 -2.11 27.84 -5.96
N LEU A 268 -3.33 27.41 -5.65
CA LEU A 268 -3.97 26.28 -6.31
C LEU A 268 -4.27 26.57 -7.79
N GLU A 269 -4.68 27.79 -8.15
CA GLU A 269 -4.86 28.18 -9.54
C GLU A 269 -3.51 28.24 -10.29
N GLU A 270 -2.43 28.69 -9.66
CA GLU A 270 -1.10 28.65 -10.27
C GLU A 270 -0.61 27.21 -10.51
N LEU A 271 -0.85 26.31 -9.54
CA LEU A 271 -0.56 24.87 -9.72
C LEU A 271 -1.37 24.27 -10.87
N LYS A 272 -2.63 24.66 -11.01
CA LYS A 272 -3.48 24.21 -12.12
C LYS A 272 -2.93 24.66 -13.47
N ALA A 273 -2.47 25.91 -13.59
CA ALA A 273 -1.79 26.41 -14.78
C ALA A 273 -0.48 25.62 -15.03
N PHE A 274 0.29 25.35 -13.99
CA PHE A 274 1.50 24.53 -14.07
C PHE A 274 1.21 23.09 -14.51
N ASN A 275 0.17 22.44 -13.98
CA ASN A 275 -0.24 21.09 -14.38
C ASN A 275 -0.62 21.03 -15.85
N LYS A 276 -1.27 22.08 -16.38
CA LYS A 276 -1.58 22.20 -17.81
C LYS A 276 -0.29 22.24 -18.64
N ILE A 277 0.66 23.10 -18.28
CA ILE A 277 1.98 23.20 -18.94
C ILE A 277 2.71 21.85 -18.87
N THR A 278 2.70 21.19 -17.71
CA THR A 278 3.34 19.89 -17.49
C THR A 278 2.74 18.82 -18.42
N THR A 279 1.43 18.80 -18.57
CA THR A 279 0.71 17.85 -19.43
C THR A 279 0.99 18.13 -20.92
N GLU A 280 0.95 19.38 -21.33
CA GLU A 280 1.19 19.79 -22.73
C GLU A 280 2.64 19.53 -23.16
N LEU A 281 3.59 19.83 -22.30
CA LEU A 281 5.01 19.69 -22.61
C LEU A 281 5.56 18.28 -22.29
N GLY A 282 4.89 17.51 -21.43
CA GLY A 282 5.24 16.13 -21.12
C GLY A 282 6.48 15.95 -20.23
N PHE A 283 6.91 16.98 -19.49
CA PHE A 283 7.97 16.86 -18.49
C PHE A 283 7.43 16.29 -17.18
N SER A 284 8.30 15.74 -16.32
CA SER A 284 7.93 15.11 -15.05
C SER A 284 8.74 15.68 -13.89
N ASN A 285 8.06 16.17 -12.86
CA ASN A 285 8.70 16.68 -11.64
C ASN A 285 9.56 15.60 -10.97
N GLN A 286 9.03 14.39 -10.85
CA GLN A 286 9.75 13.26 -10.23
C GLN A 286 11.02 12.91 -11.02
N THR A 287 10.94 12.87 -12.36
CA THR A 287 12.10 12.53 -13.21
C THR A 287 13.16 13.64 -13.17
N ASP A 288 12.75 14.92 -13.19
CA ASP A 288 13.65 16.07 -13.06
C ASP A 288 14.38 16.06 -11.70
N PHE A 289 13.67 15.75 -10.61
CA PHE A 289 14.26 15.61 -9.29
C PHE A 289 15.25 14.44 -9.23
N GLU A 290 14.87 13.27 -9.74
CA GLU A 290 15.74 12.09 -9.81
C GLU A 290 17.00 12.34 -10.68
N ALA A 291 16.84 13.03 -11.82
CA ALA A 291 17.95 13.36 -12.70
C ALA A 291 19.00 14.25 -12.02
N LYS A 292 18.58 15.23 -11.24
CA LYS A 292 19.50 16.09 -10.46
C LYS A 292 20.28 15.34 -9.37
N GLN A 293 19.68 14.28 -8.81
CA GLN A 293 20.33 13.44 -7.80
C GLN A 293 21.11 12.27 -8.40
N TRP A 294 21.03 12.06 -9.72
CA TRP A 294 21.69 10.93 -10.37
C TRP A 294 23.20 11.14 -10.46
N ARG A 295 23.97 10.25 -9.79
CA ARG A 295 25.42 10.29 -9.77
C ARG A 295 26.01 9.29 -10.78
N MET A 296 27.20 9.57 -11.27
CA MET A 296 27.95 8.68 -12.18
C MET A 296 28.06 7.24 -11.63
N TRP A 297 28.18 7.08 -10.31
CA TRP A 297 28.17 5.77 -9.65
C TRP A 297 26.89 4.96 -9.88
N ASN A 298 25.74 5.62 -10.00
CA ASN A 298 24.48 4.96 -10.32
C ASN A 298 24.50 4.42 -11.76
N THR A 299 25.06 5.18 -12.69
CA THR A 299 25.26 4.75 -14.09
C THR A 299 26.17 3.52 -14.15
N LEU A 300 27.30 3.54 -13.47
CA LEU A 300 28.21 2.41 -13.41
C LEU A 300 27.52 1.15 -12.86
N ARG A 301 26.75 1.29 -11.77
CA ARG A 301 25.96 0.18 -11.21
C ARG A 301 24.92 -0.39 -12.21
N VAL A 302 24.30 0.46 -13.03
CA VAL A 302 23.39 -0.01 -14.07
C VAL A 302 24.15 -0.90 -15.06
N PHE A 303 25.27 -0.42 -15.60
CA PHE A 303 26.06 -1.19 -16.58
C PHE A 303 26.59 -2.51 -16.00
N MET A 304 27.06 -2.53 -14.76
CA MET A 304 27.52 -3.74 -14.08
C MET A 304 26.42 -4.78 -13.88
N THR A 305 25.16 -4.34 -13.71
CA THR A 305 24.03 -5.25 -13.43
C THR A 305 23.25 -5.70 -14.67
N VAL A 306 23.41 -5.03 -15.81
CA VAL A 306 22.69 -5.35 -17.08
C VAL A 306 22.92 -6.80 -17.54
N PRO A 307 24.16 -7.35 -17.56
CA PRO A 307 24.38 -8.74 -18.01
C PRO A 307 23.57 -9.75 -17.18
N PHE A 308 23.60 -9.58 -15.84
CA PHE A 308 22.82 -10.45 -14.93
C PHE A 308 21.32 -10.29 -15.12
N SER A 309 20.86 -9.06 -15.41
CA SER A 309 19.47 -8.79 -15.73
C SER A 309 19.01 -9.50 -17.01
N LEU A 310 19.85 -9.57 -18.03
CA LEU A 310 19.55 -10.27 -19.29
C LEU A 310 19.41 -11.77 -19.05
N ILE A 311 20.34 -12.40 -18.34
CA ILE A 311 20.27 -13.82 -17.99
C ILE A 311 18.99 -14.09 -17.19
N GLY A 312 18.72 -13.31 -16.15
CA GLY A 312 17.52 -13.46 -15.34
C GLY A 312 16.23 -13.26 -16.15
N LYS A 313 16.21 -12.29 -17.09
CA LYS A 313 15.08 -12.07 -17.99
C LYS A 313 14.79 -13.27 -18.86
N ILE A 314 15.81 -13.95 -19.39
CA ILE A 314 15.65 -15.16 -20.20
C ILE A 314 15.11 -16.30 -19.33
N ILE A 315 15.74 -16.55 -18.17
CA ILE A 315 15.34 -17.63 -17.26
C ILE A 315 13.90 -17.45 -16.77
N PHE A 316 13.53 -16.25 -16.32
CA PHE A 316 12.20 -15.98 -15.76
C PHE A 316 11.18 -15.48 -16.79
N PHE A 317 11.51 -15.52 -18.10
CA PHE A 317 10.59 -15.14 -19.16
C PHE A 317 9.26 -15.90 -19.12
N PRO A 318 9.22 -17.24 -18.94
CA PRO A 318 7.96 -17.99 -18.92
C PRO A 318 7.01 -17.51 -17.83
N ILE A 319 7.50 -17.30 -16.60
CA ILE A 319 6.70 -16.80 -15.48
C ILE A 319 6.24 -15.35 -15.72
N SER A 320 7.14 -14.51 -16.23
CA SER A 320 6.82 -13.11 -16.51
C SER A 320 5.77 -13.00 -17.61
N ASN A 321 5.90 -13.75 -18.69
CA ASN A 321 4.96 -13.75 -19.81
C ASN A 321 3.58 -14.30 -19.39
N PHE A 322 3.56 -15.41 -18.67
CA PHE A 322 2.33 -15.98 -18.10
C PHE A 322 1.59 -14.95 -17.23
N THR A 323 2.32 -14.33 -16.30
CA THR A 323 1.75 -13.34 -15.37
C THR A 323 1.20 -12.12 -16.11
N GLU A 324 1.96 -11.55 -17.05
CA GLU A 324 1.52 -10.37 -17.81
C GLU A 324 0.30 -10.69 -18.68
N ASN A 325 0.28 -11.86 -19.33
CA ASN A 325 -0.86 -12.30 -20.13
C ASN A 325 -2.11 -12.52 -19.25
N PHE A 326 -1.96 -13.17 -18.10
CA PHE A 326 -3.06 -13.36 -17.13
C PHE A 326 -3.60 -12.01 -16.66
N VAL A 327 -2.73 -11.11 -16.22
CA VAL A 327 -3.15 -9.78 -15.72
C VAL A 327 -3.86 -8.99 -16.81
N ARG A 328 -3.34 -8.98 -18.04
CA ARG A 328 -3.95 -8.26 -19.16
C ARG A 328 -5.33 -8.80 -19.53
N THR A 329 -5.52 -10.13 -19.52
CA THR A 329 -6.74 -10.77 -20.02
C THR A 329 -7.80 -10.99 -18.96
N LYS A 330 -7.41 -11.22 -17.69
CA LYS A 330 -8.31 -11.65 -16.63
C LYS A 330 -8.57 -10.60 -15.55
N VAL A 331 -7.68 -9.60 -15.40
CA VAL A 331 -7.79 -8.58 -14.36
C VAL A 331 -8.36 -7.29 -14.95
N LYS A 332 -9.66 -7.08 -14.75
CA LYS A 332 -10.38 -5.90 -15.27
C LYS A 332 -10.02 -4.62 -14.53
N ASP A 333 -9.96 -4.68 -13.20
CA ASP A 333 -9.70 -3.53 -12.34
C ASP A 333 -8.21 -3.16 -12.37
N PRO A 334 -7.84 -1.93 -12.81
CA PRO A 334 -6.46 -1.48 -12.90
C PRO A 334 -5.70 -1.54 -11.57
N LEU A 335 -6.38 -1.26 -10.43
CA LEU A 335 -5.78 -1.26 -9.09
C LEU A 335 -5.35 -2.66 -8.65
N PHE A 336 -6.05 -3.71 -9.11
CA PHE A 336 -5.63 -5.09 -8.85
C PHE A 336 -4.48 -5.56 -9.74
N ARG A 337 -4.27 -4.95 -10.90
CA ARG A 337 -3.27 -5.44 -11.87
C ARG A 337 -1.87 -5.52 -11.27
N ASN A 338 -1.45 -4.48 -10.55
CA ASN A 338 -0.11 -4.44 -9.99
C ASN A 338 0.05 -5.43 -8.82
N SER A 339 -0.89 -5.46 -7.89
CA SER A 339 -0.86 -6.37 -6.75
C SER A 339 -0.92 -7.85 -7.17
N ILE A 340 -1.76 -8.20 -8.14
CA ILE A 340 -1.84 -9.57 -8.69
C ILE A 340 -0.55 -9.92 -9.42
N ARG A 341 0.00 -9.02 -10.22
CA ARG A 341 1.27 -9.23 -10.93
C ARG A 341 2.40 -9.57 -9.96
N ILE A 342 2.57 -8.79 -8.89
CA ILE A 342 3.60 -9.02 -7.88
C ILE A 342 3.35 -10.35 -7.17
N THR A 343 2.13 -10.57 -6.70
CA THR A 343 1.75 -11.79 -5.97
C THR A 343 1.97 -13.04 -6.83
N PHE A 344 1.53 -13.03 -8.09
CA PHE A 344 1.70 -14.17 -9.00
C PHE A 344 3.17 -14.44 -9.28
N LYS A 345 3.97 -13.40 -9.58
CA LYS A 345 5.41 -13.59 -9.78
C LYS A 345 6.07 -14.25 -8.57
N ILE A 346 5.74 -13.79 -7.36
CA ILE A 346 6.28 -14.36 -6.13
C ILE A 346 5.89 -15.85 -6.02
N PHE A 347 4.60 -16.18 -6.08
CA PHE A 347 4.11 -17.53 -5.85
C PHE A 347 4.50 -18.53 -6.95
N PHE A 348 4.44 -18.12 -8.22
CA PHE A 348 4.80 -19.01 -9.32
C PHE A 348 6.32 -19.17 -9.52
N SER A 349 7.11 -18.19 -9.06
CA SER A 349 8.57 -18.34 -9.10
C SER A 349 9.10 -19.44 -8.19
N ILE A 350 8.41 -19.71 -7.05
CA ILE A 350 8.86 -20.73 -6.11
C ILE A 350 8.87 -22.15 -6.75
N PRO A 351 7.73 -22.70 -7.21
CA PRO A 351 7.73 -24.01 -7.84
C PRO A 351 8.58 -24.04 -9.12
N TYR A 352 8.65 -22.94 -9.84
CA TYR A 352 9.46 -22.83 -11.06
C TYR A 352 10.96 -22.94 -10.76
N ILE A 353 11.45 -22.25 -9.73
CA ILE A 353 12.85 -22.34 -9.27
C ILE A 353 13.16 -23.76 -8.82
N LEU A 354 12.29 -24.39 -8.03
CA LEU A 354 12.47 -25.77 -7.58
C LEU A 354 12.54 -26.73 -8.77
N LEU A 355 11.66 -26.56 -9.77
CA LEU A 355 11.66 -27.38 -10.97
C LEU A 355 12.94 -27.20 -11.79
N LEU A 356 13.35 -25.97 -12.07
CA LEU A 356 14.57 -25.69 -12.83
C LEU A 356 15.83 -26.18 -12.11
N SER A 357 15.83 -26.19 -10.79
CA SER A 357 16.98 -26.62 -10.00
C SER A 357 17.30 -28.10 -10.17
N ILE A 358 16.38 -28.91 -10.71
CA ILE A 358 16.61 -30.33 -11.03
C ILE A 358 17.72 -30.49 -12.05
N ILE A 359 18.03 -29.50 -12.89
CA ILE A 359 19.06 -29.52 -13.90
C ILE A 359 20.49 -29.48 -13.29
N PHE A 360 20.65 -28.82 -12.14
CA PHE A 360 21.98 -28.56 -11.56
C PHE A 360 22.77 -29.83 -11.16
N PRO A 361 22.18 -30.89 -10.58
CA PRO A 361 22.88 -32.12 -10.31
C PRO A 361 23.51 -32.78 -11.54
N PHE A 362 22.88 -32.65 -12.70
CA PHE A 362 23.41 -33.21 -13.95
C PHE A 362 24.69 -32.51 -14.45
N ILE A 363 24.97 -31.33 -13.96
CA ILE A 363 26.19 -30.55 -14.25
C ILE A 363 27.12 -30.47 -13.05
N GLY A 364 26.96 -31.38 -12.07
CA GLY A 364 27.83 -31.49 -10.90
C GLY A 364 27.61 -30.44 -9.79
N ILE A 365 26.52 -29.66 -9.85
CA ILE A 365 26.17 -28.67 -8.83
C ILE A 365 25.09 -29.25 -7.92
N ASN A 366 25.24 -29.09 -6.60
CA ASN A 366 24.22 -29.54 -5.66
C ASN A 366 22.89 -28.83 -5.92
N TYR A 367 21.78 -29.60 -5.82
CA TYR A 367 20.41 -29.10 -6.05
C TYR A 367 20.09 -27.80 -5.29
N TRP A 368 20.41 -27.74 -4.01
CA TRP A 368 20.11 -26.58 -3.15
C TRP A 368 20.99 -25.36 -3.50
N ILE A 369 22.22 -25.61 -3.96
CA ILE A 369 23.06 -24.54 -4.52
C ILE A 369 22.42 -23.99 -5.79
N GLY A 370 21.86 -24.84 -6.64
CA GLY A 370 21.08 -24.44 -7.82
C GLY A 370 19.87 -23.58 -7.46
N VAL A 371 19.10 -23.98 -6.44
CA VAL A 371 17.97 -23.18 -5.90
C VAL A 371 18.46 -21.80 -5.47
N LEU A 372 19.52 -21.75 -4.67
CA LEU A 372 20.08 -20.48 -4.18
C LEU A 372 20.56 -19.58 -5.33
N LEU A 373 21.25 -20.12 -6.32
CA LEU A 373 21.71 -19.39 -7.50
C LEU A 373 20.53 -18.78 -8.28
N LEU A 374 19.46 -19.56 -8.51
CA LEU A 374 18.26 -19.04 -9.20
C LEU A 374 17.55 -17.95 -8.41
N ILE A 375 17.47 -18.05 -7.08
CA ILE A 375 16.94 -16.98 -6.22
C ILE A 375 17.79 -15.71 -6.35
N ILE A 376 19.10 -15.84 -6.31
CA ILE A 376 20.04 -14.71 -6.47
C ILE A 376 19.85 -14.07 -7.85
N ILE A 377 19.85 -14.86 -8.93
CA ILE A 377 19.66 -14.36 -10.31
C ILE A 377 18.32 -13.63 -10.44
N GLY A 378 17.23 -14.22 -9.94
CA GLY A 378 15.90 -13.59 -9.98
C GLY A 378 15.84 -12.27 -9.18
N THR A 379 16.49 -12.22 -8.02
CA THR A 379 16.60 -11.00 -7.21
C THR A 379 17.38 -9.92 -7.94
N PHE A 380 18.50 -10.29 -8.56
CA PHE A 380 19.31 -9.37 -9.37
C PHE A 380 18.54 -8.86 -10.59
N GLU A 381 17.82 -9.75 -11.30
CA GLU A 381 16.98 -9.37 -12.46
C GLU A 381 15.98 -8.28 -12.10
N VAL A 382 15.18 -8.49 -11.07
CA VAL A 382 14.15 -7.53 -10.66
C VAL A 382 14.78 -6.16 -10.32
N ARG A 383 15.82 -6.15 -9.49
CA ARG A 383 16.48 -4.90 -9.04
C ARG A 383 17.24 -4.20 -10.17
N ALA A 384 17.91 -4.94 -11.03
CA ALA A 384 18.65 -4.38 -12.16
C ALA A 384 17.70 -3.79 -13.20
N ARG A 385 16.59 -4.46 -13.50
CA ARG A 385 15.54 -3.96 -14.39
C ARG A 385 14.95 -2.65 -13.88
N MET A 386 14.58 -2.57 -12.60
CA MET A 386 14.05 -1.34 -11.99
C MET A 386 15.03 -0.17 -12.11
N ARG A 387 16.36 -0.42 -11.87
CA ARG A 387 17.40 0.61 -12.06
C ARG A 387 17.54 1.02 -13.53
N PHE A 388 17.48 0.06 -14.43
CA PHE A 388 17.61 0.32 -15.87
C PHE A 388 16.42 1.09 -16.42
N ASP A 389 15.19 0.78 -15.99
CA ASP A 389 14.00 1.52 -16.38
C ASP A 389 14.05 2.97 -15.88
N ARG A 390 14.51 3.19 -14.65
CA ARG A 390 14.76 4.53 -14.12
C ARG A 390 15.85 5.28 -14.91
N PHE A 391 16.96 4.62 -15.20
CA PHE A 391 18.05 5.20 -16.00
C PHE A 391 17.58 5.63 -17.39
N LYS A 392 16.75 4.82 -18.04
CA LYS A 392 16.13 5.20 -19.32
C LYS A 392 15.26 6.45 -19.21
N LYS A 393 14.40 6.51 -18.17
CA LYS A 393 13.54 7.68 -17.92
C LYS A 393 14.41 8.96 -17.77
N ILE A 394 15.51 8.88 -17.01
CA ILE A 394 16.42 10.00 -16.79
C ILE A 394 17.15 10.41 -18.09
N ILE A 395 17.69 9.45 -18.85
CA ILE A 395 18.34 9.76 -20.15
C ILE A 395 17.35 10.40 -21.09
N GLN A 396 16.13 9.88 -21.19
CA GLN A 396 15.09 10.44 -22.03
C GLN A 396 14.76 11.88 -21.61
N HIS A 397 14.58 12.12 -20.31
CA HIS A 397 14.33 13.46 -19.77
C HIS A 397 15.45 14.43 -20.09
N ASN A 398 16.74 14.06 -19.90
CA ASN A 398 17.88 14.92 -20.23
C ASN A 398 17.95 15.21 -21.74
N ARG A 399 17.72 14.21 -22.58
CA ARG A 399 17.67 14.39 -24.03
C ARG A 399 16.54 15.33 -24.45
N ASP A 400 15.35 15.17 -23.87
CA ASP A 400 14.19 16.01 -24.20
C ASP A 400 14.40 17.44 -23.70
N SER A 401 14.99 17.63 -22.52
CA SER A 401 15.34 18.96 -21.99
C SER A 401 16.39 19.69 -22.83
N GLU A 402 17.35 18.97 -23.45
CA GLU A 402 18.33 19.55 -24.38
C GLU A 402 17.71 19.87 -25.75
N ARG A 403 16.95 18.92 -26.32
CA ARG A 403 16.35 19.08 -27.66
C ARG A 403 15.23 20.11 -27.70
N ARG A 404 14.53 20.29 -26.61
CA ARG A 404 13.39 21.19 -26.42
C ARG A 404 13.72 22.23 -25.35
N SER A 405 14.87 22.86 -25.46
CA SER A 405 15.41 23.77 -24.44
C SER A 405 14.47 24.92 -24.07
N ASP A 406 13.75 25.46 -25.01
CA ASP A 406 12.79 26.57 -24.80
C ASP A 406 11.58 26.09 -24.02
N ASP A 407 10.99 24.96 -24.43
CA ASP A 407 9.88 24.32 -23.74
C ASP A 407 10.29 23.92 -22.29
N TYR A 408 11.47 23.34 -22.12
CA TYR A 408 12.01 23.00 -20.81
C TYR A 408 12.23 24.24 -19.94
N SER A 409 12.72 25.34 -20.52
CA SER A 409 12.90 26.63 -19.82
C SER A 409 11.56 27.18 -19.31
N ILE A 410 10.53 27.16 -20.17
CA ILE A 410 9.17 27.60 -19.82
C ILE A 410 8.63 26.75 -18.68
N TRP A 411 8.66 25.42 -18.84
CA TRP A 411 8.21 24.47 -17.82
C TRP A 411 8.96 24.65 -16.49
N LYS A 412 10.31 24.80 -16.56
CA LYS A 412 11.17 24.94 -15.39
C LYS A 412 10.94 26.25 -14.64
N THR A 413 10.67 27.32 -15.35
CA THR A 413 10.33 28.61 -14.76
C THR A 413 9.01 28.52 -14.00
N ALA A 414 7.99 27.89 -14.59
CA ALA A 414 6.72 27.65 -13.93
C ALA A 414 6.87 26.75 -12.70
N GLN A 415 7.65 25.65 -12.80
CA GLN A 415 7.96 24.78 -11.67
C GLN A 415 8.61 25.56 -10.52
N ASN A 416 9.65 26.35 -10.82
CA ASN A 416 10.39 27.11 -9.80
C ASN A 416 9.49 28.14 -9.09
N ARG A 417 8.53 28.75 -9.80
CA ARG A 417 7.54 29.66 -9.23
C ARG A 417 6.69 28.94 -8.21
N CYS A 418 6.09 27.79 -8.57
CA CYS A 418 5.31 26.98 -7.66
C CYS A 418 6.14 26.48 -6.45
N VAL A 419 7.40 26.05 -6.67
CA VAL A 419 8.30 25.63 -5.58
C VAL A 419 8.61 26.80 -4.63
N ASN A 420 8.82 28.01 -5.14
CA ASN A 420 9.10 29.17 -4.28
C ASN A 420 7.89 29.57 -3.44
N GLN A 421 6.68 29.54 -3.99
CA GLN A 421 5.46 29.75 -3.21
C GLN A 421 5.25 28.63 -2.17
N LEU A 422 5.50 27.38 -2.55
CA LEU A 422 5.41 26.26 -1.64
C LEU A 422 6.41 26.41 -0.46
N LYS A 423 7.65 26.89 -0.74
CA LYS A 423 8.63 27.21 0.33
C LYS A 423 8.11 28.27 1.29
N GLN A 424 7.46 29.32 0.77
CA GLN A 424 6.84 30.35 1.63
C GLN A 424 5.77 29.74 2.54
N ILE A 425 4.87 28.94 1.97
CA ILE A 425 3.82 28.25 2.74
C ILE A 425 4.42 27.30 3.81
N CYS A 426 5.51 26.61 3.48
CA CYS A 426 6.20 25.74 4.44
C CYS A 426 6.91 26.54 5.55
N ASN A 427 7.46 27.71 5.23
CA ASN A 427 8.20 28.55 6.20
C ASN A 427 7.31 29.41 7.10
N GLU A 428 6.05 29.63 6.76
CA GLU A 428 5.07 30.30 7.64
C GLU A 428 4.84 29.55 8.98
N GLN A 429 5.63 28.50 9.24
CA GLN A 429 5.55 27.62 10.41
C GLN A 429 6.63 27.85 11.48
N ASN A 430 7.73 28.48 11.11
CA ASN A 430 8.83 28.81 12.03
C ASN A 430 8.75 30.27 12.51
#